data_ad199d1b69f25b1409003e71666add55
#
_entry.id   ad199d1b69f25b1409003e71666add55
#
_cell.length_a   1.000
_cell.length_b   1.000
_cell.length_c   1.000
_cell.angle_alpha   90.00
_cell.angle_beta   90.00
_cell.angle_gamma   90.00
#
_symmetry.space_group_name_H-M   'P 1'
#
loop_
_entity.id
_entity.type
_entity.pdbx_description
1 polymer ?
#
loop_
_entity_poly.entity_id
_entity_poly.type
_entity_poly.pdbx_seq_one_letter_code
_entity_poly.pdbx_strand_id
1 'polypeptide(L)'
;MMTKRMLSLTAAVLAALMLCACAAGTARADGDVPSFGDMEYTRPDPAALEACVISAEDALDAGEATEDVTALLDECYAEYYSFSTMYTLAEIRYMQDMSDEYYAQEYAWCAENYAAVQQLMERLYISCASSDAARELEEQYFWEGFTGEYGGEDASRYSDKAVELMQRENELVSEYYALTNAPQIELDGETVDYGEYTAQAEGYDYSRAAMEYYRQYNARFAGIYIELVKVRRALAEEMGYESYEQMQYESFERDYGPQEAADYLAGIKAEIVPLYEAVMAQEPYSAFEYVYMTEERLMDTVGAAAADIGGDAAEAFEFMRSHGLYDAAQSGSKASMSFTTYLDNYDAPFLFIDPYCDTEDVMTLSHEFGHYLDAYVNYNAYESLDLSECFSQAMEYIMLDRCAMQDADEQAALRLIKLLDTLDLYVTQASFAEFESRVYAMDEDELDADALNLLSLELAGEYGYLGANEEYYALSWIDVTHFFEAPFYVISYPVANDAAMQIYALERENAGAGLEKYTEMLPRDHSGLIETLEAAGLESPFAPGRIEAAAALMREELAQVGFTVSDEYTEHAA
;
A
#
# COMPACT_ATOMS: atom_id res chain seq x y z
N MET A 1 -0.63 24.97 2.73
CA MET A 1 -1.34 24.21 1.69
C MET A 1 -0.50 23.04 1.17
N MET A 2 0.80 23.24 0.86
CA MET A 2 1.70 22.13 0.45
C MET A 2 1.84 20.99 1.47
N THR A 3 1.87 21.30 2.76
CA THR A 3 2.12 20.31 3.83
C THR A 3 0.99 19.31 4.11
N LYS A 4 -0.27 19.65 3.80
CA LYS A 4 -1.38 18.68 3.90
C LYS A 4 -1.41 17.68 2.73
N ARG A 5 -0.81 18.02 1.59
CA ARG A 5 -0.84 17.23 0.36
C ARG A 5 0.23 16.15 0.28
N MET A 6 1.36 16.33 0.97
CA MET A 6 2.41 15.31 1.03
C MET A 6 2.06 14.09 1.90
N LEU A 7 1.02 14.19 2.75
CA LEU A 7 0.62 13.15 3.71
C LEU A 7 -0.45 12.18 3.20
N SER A 8 -1.10 12.44 2.07
CA SER A 8 -2.25 11.64 1.62
C SER A 8 -1.92 10.43 0.75
N LEU A 9 -0.69 10.31 0.26
CA LEU A 9 -0.23 9.14 -0.52
C LEU A 9 0.29 7.99 0.35
N THR A 10 0.26 8.11 1.68
CA THR A 10 1.02 7.22 2.57
C THR A 10 0.19 6.40 3.55
N ALA A 11 -1.11 6.25 3.36
CA ALA A 11 -1.91 5.55 4.35
C ALA A 11 -2.81 4.46 3.75
N ALA A 12 -2.24 3.49 3.08
CA ALA A 12 -3.05 2.37 2.63
C ALA A 12 -2.27 1.07 2.59
N VAL A 13 -1.85 0.52 3.70
CA VAL A 13 -1.63 -0.93 3.80
C VAL A 13 -1.57 -1.37 5.27
N LEU A 14 -2.71 -1.55 5.85
CA LEU A 14 -2.96 -2.58 6.83
C LEU A 14 -3.86 -3.65 6.18
N ALA A 15 -3.56 -3.95 4.94
CA ALA A 15 -4.21 -5.04 4.27
C ALA A 15 -3.30 -6.25 4.35
N ALA A 16 -3.56 -7.08 5.33
CA ALA A 16 -3.48 -8.51 5.16
C ALA A 16 -2.26 -9.01 4.36
N LEU A 17 -1.18 -9.34 5.03
CA LEU A 17 -0.45 -10.55 4.72
C LEU A 17 -1.46 -11.71 4.88
N MET A 18 -2.42 -11.77 3.98
CA MET A 18 -3.32 -12.90 3.89
C MET A 18 -2.59 -14.01 3.18
N LEU A 19 -2.33 -15.08 3.88
CA LEU A 19 -2.10 -16.38 3.29
C LEU A 19 -3.33 -16.74 2.48
N CYS A 20 -3.35 -16.37 1.19
CA CYS A 20 -4.41 -16.80 0.29
C CYS A 20 -4.14 -18.23 -0.16
N ALA A 21 -4.97 -19.13 0.30
CA ALA A 21 -5.11 -20.42 -0.36
C ALA A 21 -5.69 -20.17 -1.76
N CYS A 22 -5.01 -20.66 -2.79
CA CYS A 22 -5.55 -20.72 -4.15
C CYS A 22 -6.73 -21.70 -4.18
N ALA A 23 -7.92 -21.26 -3.80
CA ALA A 23 -9.12 -21.91 -4.29
C ALA A 23 -9.26 -21.49 -5.76
N ALA A 24 -9.22 -22.46 -6.69
CA ALA A 24 -9.44 -22.21 -8.10
C ALA A 24 -10.76 -21.42 -8.25
N GLY A 25 -10.65 -20.18 -8.72
CA GLY A 25 -11.77 -19.26 -8.83
C GLY A 25 -12.95 -19.88 -9.56
N THR A 26 -14.06 -20.04 -8.88
CA THR A 26 -15.34 -20.27 -9.55
C THR A 26 -15.80 -18.92 -10.11
N ALA A 27 -16.14 -18.87 -11.38
CA ALA A 27 -16.63 -17.66 -12.02
C ALA A 27 -17.70 -16.98 -11.12
N ARG A 28 -17.54 -15.67 -10.88
CA ARG A 28 -18.46 -14.85 -10.08
C ARG A 28 -19.91 -15.12 -10.53
N ALA A 29 -20.78 -15.51 -9.60
CA ALA A 29 -22.18 -15.70 -9.90
C ALA A 29 -22.84 -14.31 -9.99
N ASP A 30 -23.07 -13.83 -11.20
CA ASP A 30 -23.82 -12.60 -11.48
C ASP A 30 -25.20 -12.66 -10.81
N GLY A 31 -25.36 -12.11 -9.64
CA GLY A 31 -26.68 -11.91 -9.03
C GLY A 31 -26.81 -12.03 -7.52
N ASP A 32 -25.80 -12.41 -6.79
CA ASP A 32 -25.91 -12.66 -5.34
C ASP A 32 -25.15 -11.67 -4.43
N VAL A 33 -24.41 -10.67 -4.99
CA VAL A 33 -23.73 -9.67 -4.16
C VAL A 33 -24.73 -8.59 -3.75
N PRO A 34 -25.02 -8.41 -2.45
CA PRO A 34 -25.91 -7.34 -2.01
C PRO A 34 -25.25 -5.98 -2.20
N SER A 35 -26.04 -4.90 -2.17
CA SER A 35 -25.43 -3.58 -2.07
C SER A 35 -24.69 -3.43 -0.74
N PHE A 36 -23.60 -2.66 -0.72
CA PHE A 36 -22.78 -2.48 0.50
C PHE A 36 -23.62 -2.02 1.70
N GLY A 37 -24.62 -1.16 1.46
CA GLY A 37 -25.53 -0.70 2.51
C GLY A 37 -26.42 -1.80 3.11
N ASP A 38 -26.62 -2.91 2.40
CA ASP A 38 -27.43 -4.06 2.84
C ASP A 38 -26.56 -5.16 3.48
N MET A 39 -25.22 -5.03 3.47
CA MET A 39 -24.31 -5.95 4.13
C MET A 39 -24.37 -5.75 5.64
N GLU A 40 -24.86 -6.75 6.36
CA GLU A 40 -25.01 -6.67 7.82
C GLU A 40 -23.72 -7.12 8.53
N TYR A 41 -23.22 -6.27 9.44
CA TYR A 41 -22.14 -6.65 10.34
C TYR A 41 -22.68 -7.51 11.48
N THR A 42 -22.00 -8.59 11.76
CA THR A 42 -22.21 -9.42 12.94
C THR A 42 -20.86 -9.77 13.52
N ARG A 43 -20.62 -9.51 14.81
CA ARG A 43 -19.34 -9.86 15.45
C ARG A 43 -19.04 -11.34 15.21
N PRO A 44 -17.90 -11.68 14.56
CA PRO A 44 -17.56 -13.05 14.25
C PRO A 44 -17.21 -13.85 15.51
N ASP A 45 -17.29 -15.17 15.44
CA ASP A 45 -16.97 -16.07 16.56
C ASP A 45 -15.74 -16.92 16.25
N PRO A 46 -14.53 -16.55 16.74
CA PRO A 46 -13.32 -17.34 16.53
C PRO A 46 -13.42 -18.78 17.03
N ALA A 47 -14.30 -19.07 18.00
CA ALA A 47 -14.49 -20.42 18.51
C ALA A 47 -15.17 -21.34 17.49
N ALA A 48 -15.91 -20.80 16.50
CA ALA A 48 -16.45 -21.59 15.40
C ALA A 48 -15.31 -22.12 14.52
N LEU A 49 -14.37 -21.26 14.12
CA LEU A 49 -13.18 -21.68 13.39
C LEU A 49 -12.33 -22.70 14.18
N GLU A 50 -12.09 -22.45 15.48
CA GLU A 50 -11.35 -23.39 16.33
C GLU A 50 -12.01 -24.78 16.34
N ALA A 51 -13.34 -24.85 16.42
CA ALA A 51 -14.08 -26.11 16.39
C ALA A 51 -13.94 -26.84 15.03
N CYS A 52 -13.96 -26.09 13.92
CA CYS A 52 -13.71 -26.65 12.59
C CYS A 52 -12.29 -27.19 12.45
N VAL A 53 -11.28 -26.44 12.89
CA VAL A 53 -9.87 -26.87 12.88
C VAL A 53 -9.68 -28.16 13.68
N ILE A 54 -10.24 -28.24 14.89
CA ILE A 54 -10.19 -29.48 15.71
C ILE A 54 -10.85 -30.65 14.97
N SER A 55 -11.98 -30.42 14.29
CA SER A 55 -12.67 -31.48 13.54
C SER A 55 -11.83 -31.99 12.37
N ALA A 56 -11.16 -31.11 11.66
CA ALA A 56 -10.25 -31.45 10.57
C ALA A 56 -9.03 -32.23 11.08
N GLU A 57 -8.44 -31.81 12.20
CA GLU A 57 -7.33 -32.53 12.86
C GLU A 57 -7.74 -33.94 13.31
N ASP A 58 -8.91 -34.08 13.93
CA ASP A 58 -9.44 -35.38 14.36
C ASP A 58 -9.65 -36.33 13.17
N ALA A 59 -10.13 -35.80 12.02
CA ALA A 59 -10.29 -36.57 10.79
C ALA A 59 -8.94 -37.00 10.18
N LEU A 60 -7.95 -36.09 10.15
CA LEU A 60 -6.58 -36.41 9.71
C LEU A 60 -5.95 -37.50 10.59
N ASP A 61 -6.07 -37.39 11.91
CA ASP A 61 -5.54 -38.37 12.88
C ASP A 61 -6.24 -39.73 12.79
N ALA A 62 -7.54 -39.71 12.45
CA ALA A 62 -8.30 -40.94 12.23
C ALA A 62 -7.97 -41.61 10.88
N GLY A 63 -7.28 -40.92 9.97
CA GLY A 63 -6.98 -41.38 8.62
C GLY A 63 -8.25 -41.52 7.79
N GLU A 64 -9.16 -40.54 7.89
CA GLU A 64 -10.35 -40.46 7.07
C GLU A 64 -10.00 -40.23 5.59
N ALA A 65 -10.95 -40.43 4.70
CA ALA A 65 -10.72 -40.23 3.27
C ALA A 65 -10.43 -38.76 2.96
N THR A 66 -9.54 -38.47 2.01
CA THR A 66 -9.16 -37.11 1.60
C THR A 66 -10.38 -36.26 1.25
N GLU A 67 -11.40 -36.82 0.60
CA GLU A 67 -12.67 -36.14 0.27
C GLU A 67 -13.42 -35.67 1.54
N ASP A 68 -13.41 -36.45 2.63
CA ASP A 68 -14.04 -36.06 3.89
C ASP A 68 -13.23 -34.97 4.59
N VAL A 69 -11.89 -35.05 4.53
CA VAL A 69 -10.99 -34.00 5.07
C VAL A 69 -11.16 -32.69 4.30
N THR A 70 -11.17 -32.70 2.96
CA THR A 70 -11.33 -31.46 2.15
C THR A 70 -12.67 -30.78 2.42
N ALA A 71 -13.74 -31.54 2.68
CA ALA A 71 -15.02 -30.95 3.07
C ALA A 71 -14.93 -30.19 4.42
N LEU A 72 -14.13 -30.69 5.38
CA LEU A 72 -13.88 -29.98 6.65
C LEU A 72 -12.96 -28.75 6.45
N LEU A 73 -12.01 -28.83 5.52
CA LEU A 73 -11.18 -27.67 5.15
C LEU A 73 -12.06 -26.57 4.54
N ASP A 74 -13.00 -26.91 3.66
CA ASP A 74 -13.96 -25.92 3.12
C ASP A 74 -14.79 -25.24 4.21
N GLU A 75 -15.19 -26.01 5.26
CA GLU A 75 -15.86 -25.43 6.44
C GLU A 75 -14.93 -24.47 7.20
N CYS A 76 -13.65 -24.83 7.41
CA CYS A 76 -12.67 -23.98 8.07
C CYS A 76 -12.45 -22.66 7.28
N TYR A 77 -12.31 -22.75 5.96
CA TYR A 77 -12.17 -21.56 5.12
C TYR A 77 -13.43 -20.68 5.15
N ALA A 78 -14.62 -21.28 5.16
CA ALA A 78 -15.86 -20.51 5.27
C ALA A 78 -15.93 -19.69 6.58
N GLU A 79 -15.51 -20.29 7.71
CA GLU A 79 -15.44 -19.56 8.99
C GLU A 79 -14.33 -18.50 9.00
N TYR A 80 -13.18 -18.81 8.40
CA TYR A 80 -12.09 -17.85 8.25
C TYR A 80 -12.51 -16.63 7.40
N TYR A 81 -13.10 -16.85 6.22
CA TYR A 81 -13.60 -15.78 5.35
C TYR A 81 -14.76 -15.02 5.99
N SER A 82 -15.56 -15.69 6.82
CA SER A 82 -16.59 -14.99 7.60
C SER A 82 -15.97 -14.03 8.61
N PHE A 83 -14.90 -14.44 9.30
CA PHE A 83 -14.16 -13.56 10.20
C PHE A 83 -13.54 -12.38 9.44
N SER A 84 -12.80 -12.66 8.37
CA SER A 84 -12.15 -11.64 7.53
C SER A 84 -13.14 -10.63 7.00
N THR A 85 -14.24 -11.08 6.39
CA THR A 85 -15.29 -10.19 5.87
C THR A 85 -15.91 -9.30 6.97
N MET A 86 -16.16 -9.84 8.15
CA MET A 86 -16.70 -9.03 9.26
C MET A 86 -15.67 -8.03 9.78
N TYR A 87 -14.39 -8.41 9.84
CA TYR A 87 -13.31 -7.49 10.18
C TYR A 87 -13.23 -6.33 9.17
N THR A 88 -13.18 -6.64 7.88
CA THR A 88 -13.17 -5.63 6.80
C THR A 88 -14.41 -4.72 6.83
N LEU A 89 -15.61 -5.28 7.07
CA LEU A 89 -16.82 -4.46 7.22
C LEU A 89 -16.76 -3.51 8.43
N ALA A 90 -16.22 -3.97 9.56
CA ALA A 90 -16.05 -3.11 10.73
C ALA A 90 -15.02 -2.01 10.45
N GLU A 91 -13.92 -2.33 9.79
CA GLU A 91 -12.88 -1.39 9.36
C GLU A 91 -13.46 -0.32 8.44
N ILE A 92 -14.06 -0.70 7.31
CA ILE A 92 -14.64 0.26 6.34
C ILE A 92 -15.60 1.20 7.05
N ARG A 93 -16.52 0.69 7.87
CA ARG A 93 -17.52 1.51 8.55
C ARG A 93 -16.93 2.43 9.60
N TYR A 94 -15.88 1.98 10.31
CA TYR A 94 -15.13 2.83 11.21
C TYR A 94 -14.37 3.92 10.44
N MET A 95 -13.73 3.58 9.32
CA MET A 95 -13.02 4.55 8.48
C MET A 95 -13.97 5.57 7.83
N GLN A 96 -15.22 5.18 7.53
CA GLN A 96 -16.26 6.09 7.04
C GLN A 96 -16.70 7.14 8.09
N ASP A 97 -16.69 6.75 9.38
CA ASP A 97 -16.99 7.65 10.49
C ASP A 97 -16.20 7.24 11.75
N MET A 98 -15.02 7.81 11.92
CA MET A 98 -14.15 7.56 13.08
C MET A 98 -14.77 8.02 14.43
N SER A 99 -15.88 8.76 14.40
CA SER A 99 -16.64 9.11 15.59
C SER A 99 -17.67 8.06 16.01
N ASP A 100 -17.88 7.01 15.20
CA ASP A 100 -18.78 5.90 15.56
C ASP A 100 -18.12 4.98 16.59
N GLU A 101 -18.50 5.15 17.85
CA GLU A 101 -17.96 4.35 18.97
C GLU A 101 -18.26 2.85 18.83
N TYR A 102 -19.35 2.46 18.15
CA TYR A 102 -19.67 1.05 17.94
C TYR A 102 -18.69 0.39 16.99
N TYR A 103 -18.47 0.97 15.79
CA TYR A 103 -17.53 0.39 14.84
C TYR A 103 -16.08 0.55 15.28
N ALA A 104 -15.71 1.59 16.02
CA ALA A 104 -14.39 1.68 16.66
C ALA A 104 -14.13 0.49 17.61
N GLN A 105 -15.12 0.07 18.40
CA GLN A 105 -15.01 -1.07 19.31
C GLN A 105 -15.01 -2.41 18.57
N GLU A 106 -15.82 -2.55 17.52
CA GLU A 106 -15.89 -3.79 16.74
C GLU A 106 -14.62 -4.01 15.92
N TYR A 107 -14.09 -2.96 15.29
CA TYR A 107 -12.81 -3.00 14.58
C TYR A 107 -11.66 -3.38 15.51
N ALA A 108 -11.55 -2.69 16.66
CA ALA A 108 -10.52 -3.00 17.66
C ALA A 108 -10.63 -4.46 18.17
N TRP A 109 -11.87 -4.95 18.41
CA TRP A 109 -12.08 -6.32 18.83
C TRP A 109 -11.65 -7.32 17.75
N CYS A 110 -11.96 -7.09 16.48
CA CYS A 110 -11.52 -7.93 15.38
C CYS A 110 -9.98 -7.93 15.28
N ALA A 111 -9.34 -6.76 15.36
CA ALA A 111 -7.89 -6.63 15.33
C ALA A 111 -7.20 -7.41 16.47
N GLU A 112 -7.73 -7.32 17.70
CA GLU A 112 -7.21 -8.10 18.86
C GLU A 112 -7.30 -9.62 18.66
N ASN A 113 -8.31 -10.09 17.94
CA ASN A 113 -8.54 -11.53 17.73
C ASN A 113 -7.91 -12.06 16.44
N TYR A 114 -7.51 -11.19 15.52
CA TYR A 114 -7.00 -11.57 14.21
C TYR A 114 -5.77 -12.49 14.28
N ALA A 115 -4.80 -12.17 15.13
CA ALA A 115 -3.61 -13.01 15.32
C ALA A 115 -3.95 -14.43 15.78
N ALA A 116 -4.94 -14.61 16.66
CA ALA A 116 -5.39 -15.93 17.10
C ALA A 116 -6.08 -16.71 15.96
N VAL A 117 -6.85 -16.01 15.11
CA VAL A 117 -7.48 -16.60 13.92
C VAL A 117 -6.41 -17.06 12.91
N GLN A 118 -5.39 -16.27 12.67
CA GLN A 118 -4.26 -16.66 11.81
C GLN A 118 -3.52 -17.89 12.36
N GLN A 119 -3.27 -17.93 13.66
CA GLN A 119 -2.65 -19.10 14.31
C GLN A 119 -3.48 -20.38 14.16
N LEU A 120 -4.81 -20.29 14.15
CA LEU A 120 -5.68 -21.44 13.90
C LEU A 120 -5.50 -21.98 12.48
N MET A 121 -5.43 -21.10 11.49
CA MET A 121 -5.21 -21.48 10.08
C MET A 121 -3.80 -22.08 9.89
N GLU A 122 -2.77 -21.45 10.46
CA GLU A 122 -1.41 -22.00 10.43
C GLU A 122 -1.34 -23.40 11.06
N ARG A 123 -1.96 -23.58 12.22
CA ARG A 123 -2.06 -24.88 12.87
C ARG A 123 -2.75 -25.93 11.99
N LEU A 124 -3.81 -25.54 11.28
CA LEU A 124 -4.50 -26.38 10.31
C LEU A 124 -3.57 -26.80 9.17
N TYR A 125 -2.83 -25.84 8.59
CA TYR A 125 -1.87 -26.11 7.51
C TYR A 125 -0.76 -27.08 7.96
N ILE A 126 -0.19 -26.85 9.13
CA ILE A 126 0.83 -27.74 9.73
C ILE A 126 0.26 -29.14 9.93
N SER A 127 -0.97 -29.25 10.43
CA SER A 127 -1.63 -30.55 10.65
C SER A 127 -1.86 -31.28 9.32
N CYS A 128 -2.31 -30.58 8.29
CA CYS A 128 -2.47 -31.14 6.95
C CYS A 128 -1.14 -31.60 6.36
N ALA A 129 -0.12 -30.74 6.39
CA ALA A 129 1.20 -31.01 5.81
C ALA A 129 1.99 -32.10 6.56
N SER A 130 1.69 -32.33 7.84
CA SER A 130 2.32 -33.37 8.66
C SER A 130 1.56 -34.71 8.68
N SER A 131 0.38 -34.77 8.05
CA SER A 131 -0.47 -35.95 8.03
C SER A 131 -0.03 -37.02 7.00
N ASP A 132 -0.55 -38.23 7.13
CA ASP A 132 -0.36 -39.27 6.11
C ASP A 132 -1.03 -38.90 4.76
N ALA A 133 -2.00 -38.00 4.77
CA ALA A 133 -2.71 -37.48 3.58
C ALA A 133 -2.01 -36.27 2.91
N ALA A 134 -0.93 -35.74 3.49
CA ALA A 134 -0.28 -34.49 3.10
C ALA A 134 -0.04 -34.37 1.59
N ARG A 135 0.53 -35.42 0.98
CA ARG A 135 0.82 -35.44 -0.46
C ARG A 135 -0.46 -35.42 -1.31
N GLU A 136 -1.49 -36.12 -0.89
CA GLU A 136 -2.77 -36.19 -1.62
C GLU A 136 -3.52 -34.86 -1.49
N LEU A 137 -3.44 -34.22 -0.32
CA LEU A 137 -3.97 -32.87 -0.09
C LEU A 137 -3.23 -31.81 -0.93
N GLU A 138 -1.90 -31.87 -1.04
CA GLU A 138 -1.13 -31.00 -1.92
C GLU A 138 -1.53 -31.19 -3.40
N GLU A 139 -1.69 -32.46 -3.86
CA GLU A 139 -2.06 -32.73 -5.25
C GLU A 139 -3.51 -32.37 -5.61
N GLN A 140 -4.44 -32.30 -4.64
CA GLN A 140 -5.88 -32.17 -4.90
C GLN A 140 -6.51 -30.88 -4.35
N TYR A 141 -5.88 -30.22 -3.37
CA TYR A 141 -6.51 -29.15 -2.60
C TYR A 141 -5.62 -27.93 -2.41
N PHE A 142 -4.36 -28.12 -2.04
CA PHE A 142 -3.40 -27.04 -1.82
C PHE A 142 -2.54 -26.77 -3.06
N TRP A 143 -1.56 -25.89 -2.93
CA TRP A 143 -0.62 -25.51 -3.99
C TRP A 143 0.61 -26.42 -4.03
N GLU A 144 1.33 -26.43 -5.15
CA GLU A 144 2.59 -27.13 -5.30
C GLU A 144 3.63 -26.59 -4.30
N GLY A 145 4.23 -27.47 -3.51
CA GLY A 145 5.21 -27.09 -2.47
C GLY A 145 4.62 -26.94 -1.06
N PHE A 146 3.31 -26.97 -0.89
CA PHE A 146 2.63 -26.85 0.41
C PHE A 146 3.20 -27.77 1.49
N THR A 147 3.43 -29.05 1.18
CA THR A 147 4.00 -30.00 2.13
C THR A 147 5.44 -29.65 2.52
N GLY A 148 6.20 -29.04 1.62
CA GLY A 148 7.55 -28.55 1.91
C GLY A 148 7.56 -27.31 2.79
N GLU A 149 6.57 -26.47 2.63
CA GLU A 149 6.42 -25.21 3.36
C GLU A 149 5.95 -25.42 4.81
N TYR A 150 4.95 -26.29 5.02
CA TYR A 150 4.33 -26.50 6.34
C TYR A 150 4.65 -27.87 6.98
N GLY A 151 5.34 -28.77 6.29
CA GLY A 151 5.66 -30.11 6.77
C GLY A 151 7.10 -30.24 7.24
N GLY A 152 7.35 -30.67 8.48
CA GLY A 152 8.70 -30.95 9.01
C GLY A 152 8.69 -31.36 10.47
N GLU A 153 9.84 -31.90 10.99
CA GLU A 153 10.00 -32.26 12.40
C GLU A 153 9.96 -31.05 13.35
N ASP A 154 10.15 -29.83 12.80
CA ASP A 154 10.01 -28.53 13.49
C ASP A 154 8.81 -27.77 12.89
N ALA A 155 7.62 -28.34 13.00
CA ALA A 155 6.39 -27.83 12.41
C ALA A 155 5.87 -26.52 13.02
N SER A 156 6.46 -25.95 14.06
CA SER A 156 6.23 -24.56 14.40
C SER A 156 7.20 -23.70 13.60
N ARG A 157 6.69 -22.99 12.58
CA ARG A 157 7.46 -22.04 11.77
C ARG A 157 8.16 -20.98 12.63
N TYR A 158 7.65 -20.78 13.85
CA TYR A 158 8.15 -19.78 14.81
C TYR A 158 8.53 -20.43 16.14
N SER A 159 9.73 -20.12 16.63
CA SER A 159 10.12 -20.43 18.01
C SER A 159 9.30 -19.61 19.01
N ASP A 160 9.23 -20.08 20.27
CA ASP A 160 8.60 -19.30 21.35
C ASP A 160 9.16 -17.87 21.42
N LYS A 161 10.46 -17.70 21.16
CA LYS A 161 11.13 -16.40 21.14
C LYS A 161 10.70 -15.56 19.94
N ALA A 162 10.53 -16.15 18.75
CA ALA A 162 9.99 -15.42 17.58
C ALA A 162 8.58 -14.91 17.85
N VAL A 163 7.71 -15.74 18.45
CA VAL A 163 6.35 -15.34 18.86
C VAL A 163 6.38 -14.18 19.88
N GLU A 164 7.27 -14.25 20.89
CA GLU A 164 7.43 -13.14 21.86
C GLU A 164 7.88 -11.85 21.17
N LEU A 165 8.78 -11.91 20.18
CA LEU A 165 9.24 -10.75 19.40
C LEU A 165 8.14 -10.16 18.53
N MET A 166 7.36 -10.99 17.84
CA MET A 166 6.19 -10.55 17.06
C MET A 166 5.12 -9.88 17.93
N GLN A 167 4.86 -10.44 19.12
CA GLN A 167 3.95 -9.82 20.08
C GLN A 167 4.46 -8.44 20.54
N ARG A 168 5.78 -8.34 20.81
CA ARG A 168 6.38 -7.06 21.18
C ARG A 168 6.34 -6.03 20.05
N GLU A 169 6.53 -6.45 18.80
CA GLU A 169 6.36 -5.61 17.62
C GLU A 169 4.93 -5.06 17.55
N ASN A 170 3.92 -5.92 17.66
CA ASN A 170 2.50 -5.51 17.65
C ASN A 170 2.15 -4.53 18.78
N GLU A 171 2.71 -4.73 19.98
CA GLU A 171 2.56 -3.79 21.09
C GLU A 171 3.14 -2.40 20.75
N LEU A 172 4.33 -2.35 20.14
CA LEU A 172 4.99 -1.11 19.75
C LEU A 172 4.24 -0.38 18.63
N VAL A 173 3.71 -1.10 17.65
CA VAL A 173 2.85 -0.53 16.60
C VAL A 173 1.57 0.04 17.23
N SER A 174 0.97 -0.68 18.19
CA SER A 174 -0.18 -0.17 18.94
C SER A 174 0.16 1.08 19.77
N GLU A 175 1.37 1.14 20.38
CA GLU A 175 1.85 2.34 21.06
C GLU A 175 2.01 3.53 20.09
N TYR A 176 2.48 3.28 18.85
CA TYR A 176 2.55 4.29 17.78
C TYR A 176 1.16 4.86 17.46
N TYR A 177 0.18 4.02 17.18
CA TYR A 177 -1.19 4.48 16.91
C TYR A 177 -1.83 5.21 18.09
N ALA A 178 -1.56 4.78 19.31
CA ALA A 178 -2.03 5.50 20.49
C ALA A 178 -1.45 6.93 20.60
N LEU A 179 -0.24 7.17 20.05
CA LEU A 179 0.36 8.51 20.00
C LEU A 179 -0.20 9.38 18.88
N THR A 180 -0.60 8.78 17.75
CA THR A 180 -1.17 9.51 16.61
C THR A 180 -2.64 9.87 16.84
N ASN A 181 -3.32 9.13 17.74
CA ASN A 181 -4.73 9.37 18.03
C ASN A 181 -4.90 10.58 18.97
N ALA A 182 -5.48 11.67 18.48
CA ALA A 182 -5.80 12.90 19.20
C ALA A 182 -4.62 13.48 20.03
N PRO A 183 -3.45 13.74 19.40
CA PRO A 183 -2.29 14.23 20.13
C PRO A 183 -2.54 15.62 20.71
N GLN A 184 -2.17 15.81 21.99
CA GLN A 184 -2.31 17.07 22.71
C GLN A 184 -1.00 17.84 22.66
N ILE A 185 -1.01 19.07 22.14
CA ILE A 185 0.18 19.94 22.08
C ILE A 185 0.04 21.16 22.98
N GLU A 186 1.16 21.63 23.49
CA GLU A 186 1.25 22.92 24.17
C GLU A 186 1.48 24.04 23.14
N LEU A 187 0.49 24.93 23.00
CA LEU A 187 0.53 26.05 22.07
C LEU A 187 0.17 27.35 22.80
N ASP A 188 1.09 28.31 22.86
CA ASP A 188 0.94 29.60 23.61
C ASP A 188 0.62 29.46 25.11
N GLY A 189 0.98 28.33 25.72
CA GLY A 189 0.74 28.03 27.12
C GLY A 189 -0.67 27.44 27.39
N GLU A 190 -1.37 27.03 26.34
CA GLU A 190 -2.61 26.28 26.41
C GLU A 190 -2.40 24.91 25.80
N THR A 191 -2.99 23.87 26.40
CA THR A 191 -3.02 22.52 25.82
C THR A 191 -4.17 22.44 24.83
N VAL A 192 -3.90 22.11 23.58
CA VAL A 192 -4.89 21.99 22.52
C VAL A 192 -4.80 20.61 21.85
N ASP A 193 -5.93 20.12 21.37
CA ASP A 193 -5.95 18.96 20.48
C ASP A 193 -5.39 19.36 19.12
N TYR A 194 -4.38 18.65 18.65
CA TYR A 194 -3.66 18.98 17.42
C TYR A 194 -4.57 18.85 16.18
N GLY A 195 -5.34 17.76 16.11
CA GLY A 195 -6.25 17.51 14.98
C GLY A 195 -7.37 18.55 14.92
N GLU A 196 -8.05 18.80 16.06
CA GLU A 196 -9.09 19.82 16.12
C GLU A 196 -8.57 21.24 15.80
N TYR A 197 -7.35 21.56 16.27
CA TYR A 197 -6.74 22.85 16.02
C TYR A 197 -6.37 23.02 14.55
N THR A 198 -5.68 22.04 13.95
CA THR A 198 -5.20 22.12 12.56
C THR A 198 -6.32 22.05 11.55
N ALA A 199 -7.44 21.39 11.86
CA ALA A 199 -8.62 21.38 11.01
C ALA A 199 -9.21 22.78 10.78
N GLN A 200 -8.97 23.73 11.70
CA GLN A 200 -9.48 25.10 11.66
C GLN A 200 -8.39 26.15 11.37
N ALA A 201 -7.11 25.75 11.48
CA ALA A 201 -5.97 26.65 11.31
C ALA A 201 -5.58 26.74 9.81
N GLU A 202 -5.14 27.94 9.41
CA GLU A 202 -4.65 28.18 8.05
C GLU A 202 -3.26 28.84 8.09
N GLY A 203 -2.48 28.61 7.02
CA GLY A 203 -1.22 29.31 6.77
C GLY A 203 -0.24 29.21 7.94
N TYR A 204 0.11 30.37 8.52
CA TYR A 204 1.10 30.46 9.61
C TYR A 204 0.69 29.68 10.87
N ASP A 205 -0.59 29.74 11.25
CA ASP A 205 -1.06 29.09 12.48
C ASP A 205 -1.03 27.56 12.32
N TYR A 206 -1.38 27.03 11.16
CA TYR A 206 -1.21 25.61 10.83
C TYR A 206 0.25 25.19 10.91
N SER A 207 1.15 25.90 10.21
CA SER A 207 2.58 25.56 10.18
C SER A 207 3.21 25.62 11.56
N ARG A 208 2.80 26.55 12.40
CA ARG A 208 3.26 26.69 13.78
C ARG A 208 2.80 25.52 14.65
N ALA A 209 1.54 25.13 14.54
CA ALA A 209 1.01 23.98 15.29
C ALA A 209 1.71 22.68 14.88
N ALA A 210 1.93 22.47 13.57
CA ALA A 210 2.66 21.32 13.05
C ALA A 210 4.10 21.26 13.61
N MET A 211 4.82 22.40 13.62
CA MET A 211 6.17 22.42 14.19
C MET A 211 6.20 22.13 15.69
N GLU A 212 5.21 22.64 16.46
CA GLU A 212 5.11 22.32 17.89
C GLU A 212 4.75 20.84 18.11
N TYR A 213 3.93 20.23 17.28
CA TYR A 213 3.67 18.79 17.29
C TYR A 213 4.97 18.00 17.11
N TYR A 214 5.73 18.26 16.04
CA TYR A 214 7.00 17.57 15.81
C TYR A 214 7.98 17.73 16.96
N ARG A 215 8.19 18.94 17.49
CA ARG A 215 9.09 19.19 18.62
C ARG A 215 8.69 18.43 19.88
N GLN A 216 7.39 18.29 20.15
CA GLN A 216 6.89 17.68 21.38
C GLN A 216 6.79 16.15 21.27
N TYR A 217 6.59 15.62 20.05
CA TYR A 217 6.34 14.20 19.85
C TYR A 217 7.51 13.43 19.23
N ASN A 218 8.40 14.05 18.46
CA ASN A 218 9.48 13.38 17.72
C ASN A 218 10.29 12.41 18.60
N ALA A 219 10.74 12.84 19.79
CA ALA A 219 11.52 11.97 20.68
C ALA A 219 10.74 10.73 21.18
N ARG A 220 9.40 10.82 21.28
CA ARG A 220 8.55 9.70 21.69
C ARG A 220 8.41 8.69 20.54
N PHE A 221 8.12 9.17 19.34
CA PHE A 221 8.07 8.34 18.14
C PHE A 221 9.43 7.71 17.83
N ALA A 222 10.51 8.46 17.95
CA ALA A 222 11.87 7.95 17.80
C ALA A 222 12.15 6.79 18.79
N GLY A 223 11.70 6.92 20.04
CA GLY A 223 11.81 5.85 21.03
C GLY A 223 11.09 4.57 20.61
N ILE A 224 9.87 4.67 20.10
CA ILE A 224 9.11 3.51 19.59
C ILE A 224 9.81 2.91 18.37
N TYR A 225 10.20 3.74 17.39
CA TYR A 225 10.83 3.27 16.16
C TYR A 225 12.16 2.54 16.43
N ILE A 226 13.00 3.09 17.32
CA ILE A 226 14.26 2.46 17.72
C ILE A 226 14.01 1.08 18.36
N GLU A 227 13.01 0.94 19.20
CA GLU A 227 12.66 -0.35 19.80
C GLU A 227 12.07 -1.31 18.73
N LEU A 228 11.26 -0.83 17.78
CA LEU A 228 10.82 -1.63 16.63
C LEU A 228 12.02 -2.16 15.83
N VAL A 229 12.97 -1.31 15.46
CA VAL A 229 14.18 -1.72 14.73
C VAL A 229 14.94 -2.83 15.48
N LYS A 230 15.09 -2.71 16.80
CA LYS A 230 15.78 -3.74 17.62
C LYS A 230 15.01 -5.06 17.65
N VAL A 231 13.69 -4.99 17.87
CA VAL A 231 12.82 -6.18 17.92
C VAL A 231 12.83 -6.89 16.57
N ARG A 232 12.69 -6.15 15.47
CA ARG A 232 12.69 -6.65 14.11
C ARG A 232 14.02 -7.29 13.70
N ARG A 233 15.16 -6.68 14.07
CA ARG A 233 16.48 -7.30 13.88
C ARG A 233 16.63 -8.61 14.67
N ALA A 234 16.18 -8.62 15.92
CA ALA A 234 16.22 -9.83 16.75
C ALA A 234 15.30 -10.93 16.19
N LEU A 235 14.16 -10.55 15.58
CA LEU A 235 13.26 -11.48 14.90
C LEU A 235 13.93 -12.08 13.66
N ALA A 236 14.55 -11.27 12.81
CA ALA A 236 15.27 -11.75 11.63
C ALA A 236 16.40 -12.72 12.02
N GLU A 237 17.19 -12.40 13.05
CA GLU A 237 18.23 -13.29 13.57
C GLU A 237 17.64 -14.63 14.07
N GLU A 238 16.52 -14.58 14.81
CA GLU A 238 15.83 -15.77 15.32
C GLU A 238 15.27 -16.66 14.20
N MET A 239 14.79 -16.02 13.12
CA MET A 239 14.28 -16.68 11.92
C MET A 239 15.39 -17.15 10.96
N GLY A 240 16.67 -16.81 11.24
CA GLY A 240 17.83 -17.27 10.47
C GLY A 240 18.17 -16.42 9.25
N TYR A 241 17.63 -15.21 9.15
CA TYR A 241 17.97 -14.26 8.07
C TYR A 241 19.23 -13.48 8.38
N GLU A 242 19.93 -13.04 7.33
CA GLU A 242 21.13 -12.19 7.47
C GLU A 242 20.77 -10.76 7.93
N SER A 243 19.58 -10.25 7.53
CA SER A 243 19.06 -8.95 7.95
C SER A 243 17.53 -8.96 7.96
N TYR A 244 16.94 -8.00 8.67
CA TYR A 244 15.49 -7.79 8.65
C TYR A 244 15.02 -7.27 7.28
N GLU A 245 15.83 -6.47 6.59
CA GLU A 245 15.56 -6.01 5.22
C GLU A 245 15.40 -7.20 4.27
N GLN A 246 16.31 -8.18 4.31
CA GLN A 246 16.18 -9.41 3.50
C GLN A 246 14.90 -10.17 3.86
N MET A 247 14.60 -10.33 5.16
CA MET A 247 13.39 -11.02 5.60
C MET A 247 12.13 -10.35 5.03
N GLN A 248 12.07 -9.01 5.06
CA GLN A 248 10.93 -8.27 4.52
C GLN A 248 10.83 -8.34 3.00
N TYR A 249 11.94 -8.31 2.27
CA TYR A 249 11.93 -8.49 0.82
C TYR A 249 11.36 -9.86 0.42
N GLU A 250 11.73 -10.91 1.13
CA GLU A 250 11.17 -12.24 0.92
C GLU A 250 9.70 -12.34 1.33
N SER A 251 9.29 -11.68 2.43
CA SER A 251 7.89 -11.67 2.88
C SER A 251 6.95 -10.91 1.94
N PHE A 252 7.47 -9.92 1.21
CA PHE A 252 6.74 -9.19 0.17
C PHE A 252 6.83 -9.85 -1.22
N GLU A 253 7.38 -11.07 -1.28
CA GLU A 253 7.58 -11.83 -2.52
C GLU A 253 8.26 -11.05 -3.64
N ARG A 254 9.24 -10.21 -3.26
CA ARG A 254 10.03 -9.48 -4.23
C ARG A 254 10.96 -10.40 -4.98
N ASP A 255 10.94 -10.29 -6.30
CA ASP A 255 11.84 -10.99 -7.21
C ASP A 255 13.15 -10.23 -7.49
N TYR A 256 13.54 -9.35 -6.53
CA TYR A 256 14.81 -8.61 -6.47
C TYR A 256 15.29 -8.47 -5.02
N GLY A 257 16.57 -8.11 -4.84
CA GLY A 257 17.17 -8.02 -3.51
C GLY A 257 17.58 -6.60 -3.09
N PRO A 258 18.01 -6.43 -1.82
CA PRO A 258 18.45 -5.14 -1.29
C PRO A 258 19.54 -4.42 -2.07
N GLN A 259 20.47 -5.17 -2.71
CA GLN A 259 21.54 -4.56 -3.50
C GLN A 259 21.01 -3.94 -4.81
N GLU A 260 20.08 -4.60 -5.48
CA GLU A 260 19.43 -4.08 -6.69
C GLU A 260 18.62 -2.84 -6.35
N ALA A 261 17.91 -2.84 -5.22
CA ALA A 261 17.23 -1.67 -4.70
C ALA A 261 18.20 -0.51 -4.42
N ALA A 262 19.33 -0.76 -3.77
CA ALA A 262 20.32 0.29 -3.51
C ALA A 262 20.90 0.89 -4.80
N ASP A 263 21.18 0.07 -5.81
CA ASP A 263 21.67 0.54 -7.11
C ASP A 263 20.58 1.36 -7.84
N TYR A 264 19.30 0.97 -7.71
CA TYR A 264 18.15 1.70 -8.24
C TYR A 264 17.98 3.09 -7.58
N LEU A 265 18.07 3.15 -6.25
CA LEU A 265 18.02 4.42 -5.50
C LEU A 265 19.18 5.36 -5.90
N ALA A 266 20.37 4.81 -6.12
CA ALA A 266 21.50 5.59 -6.64
C ALA A 266 21.23 6.14 -8.06
N GLY A 267 20.54 5.38 -8.90
CA GLY A 267 20.09 5.82 -10.22
C GLY A 267 19.09 6.98 -10.13
N ILE A 268 18.12 6.91 -9.22
CA ILE A 268 17.15 8.01 -8.96
C ILE A 268 17.88 9.28 -8.56
N LYS A 269 18.86 9.20 -7.64
CA LYS A 269 19.68 10.37 -7.26
C LYS A 269 20.46 10.96 -8.43
N ALA A 270 20.93 10.14 -9.35
CA ALA A 270 21.73 10.59 -10.48
C ALA A 270 20.87 11.24 -11.59
N GLU A 271 19.70 10.70 -11.90
CA GLU A 271 18.93 11.04 -13.10
C GLU A 271 17.63 11.82 -12.81
N ILE A 272 16.92 11.46 -11.73
CA ILE A 272 15.61 12.07 -11.41
C ILE A 272 15.78 13.31 -10.51
N VAL A 273 16.62 13.27 -9.49
CA VAL A 273 16.81 14.40 -8.58
C VAL A 273 17.19 15.69 -9.29
N PRO A 274 18.15 15.72 -10.24
CA PRO A 274 18.46 16.93 -11.00
C PRO A 274 17.27 17.45 -11.84
N LEU A 275 16.44 16.55 -12.36
CA LEU A 275 15.22 16.91 -13.08
C LEU A 275 14.19 17.53 -12.13
N TYR A 276 13.97 16.90 -10.98
CA TYR A 276 13.08 17.41 -9.92
C TYR A 276 13.48 18.82 -9.48
N GLU A 277 14.75 19.04 -9.10
CA GLU A 277 15.24 20.36 -8.69
C GLU A 277 15.06 21.42 -9.79
N ALA A 278 15.35 21.08 -11.04
CA ALA A 278 15.21 21.98 -12.16
C ALA A 278 13.74 22.36 -12.45
N VAL A 279 12.81 21.45 -12.23
CA VAL A 279 11.36 21.69 -12.36
C VAL A 279 10.86 22.53 -11.20
N MET A 280 11.20 22.17 -9.95
CA MET A 280 10.77 22.89 -8.74
C MET A 280 11.28 24.33 -8.70
N ALA A 281 12.49 24.60 -9.24
CA ALA A 281 13.01 25.96 -9.39
C ALA A 281 12.17 26.87 -10.31
N GLN A 282 11.25 26.31 -11.10
CA GLN A 282 10.33 27.05 -11.97
C GLN A 282 8.98 27.32 -11.31
N GLU A 283 8.81 27.00 -10.02
CA GLU A 283 7.57 27.18 -9.25
C GLU A 283 6.32 26.56 -9.92
N PRO A 284 6.36 25.25 -10.30
CA PRO A 284 5.36 24.62 -11.17
C PRO A 284 3.95 24.66 -10.56
N TYR A 285 3.80 24.62 -9.25
CA TYR A 285 2.50 24.72 -8.56
C TYR A 285 1.82 26.08 -8.72
N SER A 286 2.51 27.10 -9.25
CA SER A 286 1.92 28.38 -9.61
C SER A 286 1.32 28.41 -11.02
N ALA A 287 1.52 27.36 -11.82
CA ALA A 287 1.12 27.30 -13.22
C ALA A 287 -0.32 26.80 -13.43
N PHE A 288 -0.97 26.26 -12.40
CA PHE A 288 -2.34 25.77 -12.47
C PHE A 288 -3.12 26.10 -11.19
N GLU A 289 -4.43 25.97 -11.26
CA GLU A 289 -5.31 26.05 -10.11
C GLU A 289 -6.02 24.71 -9.94
N TYR A 290 -6.16 24.23 -8.69
CA TYR A 290 -6.99 23.08 -8.40
C TYR A 290 -8.45 23.44 -8.59
N VAL A 291 -9.16 22.65 -9.38
CA VAL A 291 -10.56 22.89 -9.68
C VAL A 291 -11.43 22.00 -8.81
N TYR A 292 -12.44 22.62 -8.18
CA TYR A 292 -13.35 21.88 -7.32
C TYR A 292 -14.08 20.74 -8.07
N MET A 293 -14.00 19.55 -7.51
CA MET A 293 -14.67 18.33 -7.97
C MET A 293 -15.72 17.90 -6.95
N THR A 294 -16.96 17.67 -7.40
CA THR A 294 -17.94 16.96 -6.59
C THR A 294 -17.76 15.47 -6.74
N GLU A 295 -18.16 14.67 -5.76
CA GLU A 295 -18.18 13.21 -5.86
C GLU A 295 -18.85 12.73 -7.15
N GLU A 296 -20.03 13.29 -7.50
CA GLU A 296 -20.76 12.92 -8.73
C GLU A 296 -19.90 13.18 -9.99
N ARG A 297 -19.25 14.36 -10.07
CA ARG A 297 -18.39 14.70 -11.20
C ARG A 297 -17.17 13.79 -11.26
N LEU A 298 -16.55 13.50 -10.13
CA LEU A 298 -15.40 12.62 -10.02
C LEU A 298 -15.74 11.20 -10.52
N MET A 299 -16.79 10.62 -9.96
CA MET A 299 -17.27 9.28 -10.34
C MET A 299 -17.73 9.18 -11.81
N ASP A 300 -18.33 10.24 -12.34
CA ASP A 300 -18.73 10.29 -13.75
C ASP A 300 -17.52 10.45 -14.69
N THR A 301 -16.49 11.21 -14.28
CA THR A 301 -15.27 11.41 -15.07
C THR A 301 -14.48 10.10 -15.21
N VAL A 302 -14.18 9.45 -14.08
CA VAL A 302 -13.42 8.18 -14.07
C VAL A 302 -14.26 7.05 -14.66
N GLY A 303 -15.56 7.02 -14.38
CA GLY A 303 -16.48 6.01 -14.93
C GLY A 303 -16.63 6.08 -16.46
N ALA A 304 -16.62 7.30 -17.03
CA ALA A 304 -16.61 7.47 -18.48
C ALA A 304 -15.30 6.97 -19.11
N ALA A 305 -14.17 7.18 -18.44
CA ALA A 305 -12.87 6.69 -18.87
C ALA A 305 -12.80 5.15 -18.77
N ALA A 306 -13.30 4.54 -17.68
CA ALA A 306 -13.40 3.09 -17.54
C ALA A 306 -14.30 2.46 -18.65
N ALA A 307 -15.41 3.13 -18.99
CA ALA A 307 -16.27 2.71 -20.09
C ALA A 307 -15.59 2.82 -21.47
N ASP A 308 -14.70 3.81 -21.69
CA ASP A 308 -13.89 3.96 -22.91
C ASP A 308 -12.82 2.85 -23.00
N ILE A 309 -12.22 2.46 -21.90
CA ILE A 309 -11.31 1.30 -21.81
C ILE A 309 -12.07 0.02 -22.21
N GLY A 310 -13.30 -0.17 -21.71
CA GLY A 310 -14.13 -1.33 -22.01
C GLY A 310 -13.69 -2.61 -21.28
N GLY A 311 -14.26 -3.76 -21.66
CA GLY A 311 -13.95 -5.06 -21.06
C GLY A 311 -14.08 -5.07 -19.55
N ASP A 312 -13.13 -5.71 -18.86
CA ASP A 312 -13.14 -5.88 -17.41
C ASP A 312 -13.17 -4.53 -16.66
N ALA A 313 -12.52 -3.50 -17.17
CA ALA A 313 -12.53 -2.17 -16.53
C ALA A 313 -13.94 -1.54 -16.52
N ALA A 314 -14.67 -1.64 -17.63
CA ALA A 314 -16.06 -1.16 -17.69
C ALA A 314 -16.99 -1.98 -16.79
N GLU A 315 -16.81 -3.29 -16.76
CA GLU A 315 -17.61 -4.22 -15.95
C GLU A 315 -17.32 -4.01 -14.45
N ALA A 316 -16.06 -3.88 -14.06
CA ALA A 316 -15.64 -3.65 -12.67
C ALA A 316 -16.18 -2.30 -12.13
N PHE A 317 -16.08 -1.23 -12.93
CA PHE A 317 -16.57 0.09 -12.50
C PHE A 317 -18.10 0.12 -12.36
N GLU A 318 -18.83 -0.51 -13.29
CA GLU A 318 -20.29 -0.63 -13.19
C GLU A 318 -20.70 -1.52 -12.02
N PHE A 319 -19.98 -2.61 -11.76
CA PHE A 319 -20.19 -3.47 -10.60
C PHE A 319 -19.98 -2.68 -9.29
N MET A 320 -18.86 -1.98 -9.16
CA MET A 320 -18.55 -1.11 -8.03
C MET A 320 -19.69 -0.11 -7.77
N ARG A 321 -20.10 0.61 -8.82
CA ARG A 321 -21.11 1.67 -8.73
C ARG A 321 -22.51 1.13 -8.45
N SER A 322 -22.93 0.04 -9.11
CA SER A 322 -24.28 -0.53 -8.96
C SER A 322 -24.50 -1.17 -7.59
N HIS A 323 -23.47 -1.68 -6.95
CA HIS A 323 -23.52 -2.29 -5.62
C HIS A 323 -23.12 -1.32 -4.49
N GLY A 324 -22.70 -0.09 -4.82
CA GLY A 324 -22.22 0.88 -3.84
C GLY A 324 -20.94 0.41 -3.11
N LEU A 325 -20.08 -0.33 -3.81
CA LEU A 325 -18.83 -0.88 -3.28
C LEU A 325 -17.71 0.16 -3.33
N TYR A 326 -18.02 1.37 -2.94
CA TYR A 326 -17.07 2.48 -2.83
C TYR A 326 -17.53 3.53 -1.83
N ASP A 327 -16.60 4.33 -1.36
CA ASP A 327 -16.85 5.57 -0.63
C ASP A 327 -15.86 6.66 -1.09
N ALA A 328 -16.39 7.64 -1.81
CA ALA A 328 -15.66 8.81 -2.29
C ALA A 328 -16.28 10.13 -1.76
N ALA A 329 -17.15 10.04 -0.76
CA ALA A 329 -17.78 11.20 -0.16
C ALA A 329 -16.83 11.92 0.80
N GLN A 330 -16.82 13.25 0.77
CA GLN A 330 -16.12 14.05 1.77
C GLN A 330 -16.86 14.05 3.10
N SER A 331 -16.17 13.76 4.20
CA SER A 331 -16.71 13.86 5.55
C SER A 331 -15.62 14.33 6.53
N GLY A 332 -16.02 15.14 7.50
CA GLY A 332 -15.11 15.63 8.55
C GLY A 332 -14.75 14.60 9.63
N SER A 333 -15.45 13.46 9.65
CA SER A 333 -15.21 12.35 10.58
C SER A 333 -14.60 11.12 9.89
N LYS A 334 -14.32 11.21 8.58
CA LYS A 334 -13.73 10.16 7.77
C LYS A 334 -12.24 10.02 8.04
N ALA A 335 -11.71 8.80 7.93
CA ALA A 335 -10.27 8.58 7.99
C ALA A 335 -9.57 9.25 6.81
N SER A 336 -8.43 9.89 7.08
CA SER A 336 -7.67 10.61 6.05
C SER A 336 -6.70 9.66 5.33
N MET A 337 -7.27 8.76 4.54
CA MET A 337 -6.55 7.75 3.75
C MET A 337 -7.36 7.33 2.53
N SER A 338 -6.70 6.66 1.58
CA SER A 338 -7.33 5.99 0.45
C SER A 338 -6.83 4.55 0.39
N PHE A 339 -7.69 3.61 0.08
CA PHE A 339 -7.36 2.20 -0.03
C PHE A 339 -8.42 1.42 -0.81
N THR A 340 -8.00 0.28 -1.34
CA THR A 340 -8.90 -0.76 -1.84
C THR A 340 -8.73 -2.02 -0.99
N THR A 341 -9.83 -2.63 -0.58
CA THR A 341 -9.86 -3.85 0.23
C THR A 341 -10.82 -4.88 -0.36
N TYR A 342 -10.89 -6.08 0.23
CA TYR A 342 -11.69 -7.17 -0.31
C TYR A 342 -12.64 -7.77 0.72
N LEU A 343 -13.84 -8.07 0.29
CA LEU A 343 -14.90 -8.67 1.09
C LEU A 343 -15.04 -10.15 0.69
N ASP A 344 -14.27 -11.04 1.31
CA ASP A 344 -14.09 -12.43 0.90
C ASP A 344 -15.40 -13.20 0.69
N ASN A 345 -16.36 -13.12 1.63
CA ASN A 345 -17.64 -13.83 1.50
C ASN A 345 -18.53 -13.32 0.36
N TYR A 346 -18.21 -12.16 -0.18
CA TYR A 346 -18.98 -11.53 -1.26
C TYR A 346 -18.22 -11.56 -2.60
N ASP A 347 -17.00 -12.07 -2.62
CA ASP A 347 -16.09 -11.99 -3.77
C ASP A 347 -16.06 -10.59 -4.37
N ALA A 348 -15.95 -9.56 -3.53
CA ALA A 348 -16.13 -8.18 -3.95
C ALA A 348 -15.08 -7.25 -3.36
N PRO A 349 -14.34 -6.49 -4.20
CA PRO A 349 -13.51 -5.40 -3.71
C PRO A 349 -14.36 -4.22 -3.25
N PHE A 350 -13.80 -3.40 -2.35
CA PHE A 350 -14.36 -2.13 -1.89
C PHE A 350 -13.31 -1.03 -1.99
N LEU A 351 -13.68 0.09 -2.59
CA LEU A 351 -12.81 1.25 -2.81
C LEU A 351 -13.17 2.38 -1.84
N PHE A 352 -12.17 2.91 -1.15
CA PHE A 352 -12.31 4.02 -0.22
C PHE A 352 -11.31 5.13 -0.54
N ILE A 353 -11.79 6.37 -0.66
CA ILE A 353 -10.93 7.56 -0.77
C ILE A 353 -11.41 8.65 0.18
N ASP A 354 -10.47 9.41 0.78
CA ASP A 354 -10.75 10.69 1.45
C ASP A 354 -10.43 11.84 0.48
N PRO A 355 -11.43 12.34 -0.28
CA PRO A 355 -11.17 13.27 -1.37
C PRO A 355 -10.83 14.68 -0.86
N TYR A 356 -9.89 15.34 -1.51
CA TYR A 356 -9.66 16.79 -1.37
C TYR A 356 -10.78 17.62 -2.00
N CYS A 357 -11.66 17.00 -2.78
CA CYS A 357 -12.67 17.62 -3.63
C CYS A 357 -12.06 18.53 -4.69
N ASP A 358 -10.98 18.11 -5.31
CA ASP A 358 -10.35 18.85 -6.40
C ASP A 358 -9.83 17.94 -7.53
N THR A 359 -9.14 18.52 -8.50
CA THR A 359 -8.66 17.83 -9.71
C THR A 359 -7.71 16.66 -9.42
N GLU A 360 -7.01 16.69 -8.30
CA GLU A 360 -6.07 15.63 -7.87
C GLU A 360 -6.80 14.31 -7.60
N ASP A 361 -8.03 14.38 -7.07
CA ASP A 361 -8.83 13.19 -6.76
C ASP A 361 -9.09 12.30 -7.99
N VAL A 362 -8.99 12.84 -9.21
CA VAL A 362 -9.11 12.04 -10.43
C VAL A 362 -8.01 10.99 -10.50
N MET A 363 -6.78 11.35 -10.11
CA MET A 363 -5.66 10.40 -10.09
C MET A 363 -5.77 9.45 -8.89
N THR A 364 -6.16 9.94 -7.72
CA THR A 364 -6.40 9.11 -6.53
C THR A 364 -7.46 8.03 -6.80
N LEU A 365 -8.62 8.43 -7.36
CA LEU A 365 -9.65 7.45 -7.71
C LEU A 365 -9.20 6.49 -8.82
N SER A 366 -8.39 6.96 -9.78
CA SER A 366 -7.84 6.10 -10.85
C SER A 366 -6.85 5.08 -10.28
N HIS A 367 -6.03 5.47 -9.30
CA HIS A 367 -5.12 4.61 -8.56
C HIS A 367 -5.88 3.50 -7.84
N GLU A 368 -6.80 3.88 -6.98
CA GLU A 368 -7.62 2.92 -6.23
C GLU A 368 -8.47 2.03 -7.15
N PHE A 369 -8.92 2.57 -8.28
CA PHE A 369 -9.60 1.77 -9.28
C PHE A 369 -8.67 0.76 -9.97
N GLY A 370 -7.38 1.03 -10.07
CA GLY A 370 -6.39 0.05 -10.53
C GLY A 370 -6.33 -1.17 -9.62
N HIS A 371 -6.22 -0.97 -8.30
CA HIS A 371 -6.32 -2.03 -7.30
C HIS A 371 -7.68 -2.73 -7.33
N TYR A 372 -8.76 -1.95 -7.44
CA TYR A 372 -10.11 -2.51 -7.53
C TYR A 372 -10.27 -3.44 -8.73
N LEU A 373 -9.78 -3.03 -9.90
CA LEU A 373 -9.86 -3.82 -11.13
C LEU A 373 -9.04 -5.11 -11.02
N ASP A 374 -7.84 -5.02 -10.46
CA ASP A 374 -7.01 -6.19 -10.21
C ASP A 374 -7.70 -7.18 -9.27
N ALA A 375 -8.16 -6.73 -8.11
CA ALA A 375 -8.90 -7.55 -7.17
C ALA A 375 -10.23 -8.08 -7.76
N TYR A 376 -10.88 -7.32 -8.66
CA TYR A 376 -12.08 -7.76 -9.36
C TYR A 376 -11.82 -8.91 -10.33
N VAL A 377 -10.72 -8.87 -11.07
CA VAL A 377 -10.36 -9.91 -12.07
C VAL A 377 -9.76 -11.14 -11.40
N ASN A 378 -8.90 -10.94 -10.40
CA ASN A 378 -8.09 -11.98 -9.79
C ASN A 378 -8.64 -12.51 -8.45
N TYR A 379 -9.82 -12.06 -8.01
CA TYR A 379 -10.46 -12.51 -6.76
C TYR A 379 -9.56 -12.40 -5.53
N ASN A 380 -8.83 -11.27 -5.41
CA ASN A 380 -7.85 -11.05 -4.33
C ASN A 380 -6.76 -12.14 -4.27
N ALA A 381 -6.39 -12.72 -5.41
CA ALA A 381 -5.29 -13.68 -5.46
C ALA A 381 -3.97 -12.99 -5.06
N TYR A 382 -3.14 -13.72 -4.32
CA TYR A 382 -1.89 -13.19 -3.79
C TYR A 382 -0.92 -12.70 -4.88
N GLU A 383 -0.26 -11.60 -4.63
CA GLU A 383 0.74 -10.98 -5.49
C GLU A 383 1.78 -10.21 -4.67
N SER A 384 2.91 -9.87 -5.29
CA SER A 384 3.84 -8.95 -4.67
C SER A 384 3.24 -7.54 -4.61
N LEU A 385 3.58 -6.80 -3.56
CA LEU A 385 3.14 -5.40 -3.41
C LEU A 385 3.58 -4.53 -4.58
N ASP A 386 4.76 -4.78 -5.13
CA ASP A 386 5.28 -4.05 -6.29
C ASP A 386 4.39 -4.25 -7.53
N LEU A 387 3.84 -5.45 -7.73
CA LEU A 387 2.93 -5.75 -8.84
C LEU A 387 1.57 -5.08 -8.63
N SER A 388 1.02 -5.13 -7.41
CA SER A 388 -0.20 -4.44 -7.04
C SER A 388 -0.09 -2.93 -7.32
N GLU A 389 1.00 -2.29 -6.87
CA GLU A 389 1.28 -0.88 -7.13
C GLU A 389 1.55 -0.59 -8.61
N CYS A 390 2.06 -1.56 -9.37
CA CYS A 390 2.19 -1.41 -10.82
C CYS A 390 0.82 -1.29 -11.50
N PHE A 391 -0.16 -2.10 -11.11
CA PHE A 391 -1.52 -2.00 -11.67
C PHE A 391 -2.21 -0.68 -11.30
N SER A 392 -2.11 -0.22 -10.06
CA SER A 392 -2.70 1.04 -9.62
C SER A 392 -2.08 2.24 -10.34
N GLN A 393 -0.76 2.34 -10.35
CA GLN A 393 -0.04 3.47 -10.96
C GLN A 393 -0.14 3.46 -12.50
N ALA A 394 -0.14 2.29 -13.13
CA ALA A 394 -0.37 2.20 -14.57
C ALA A 394 -1.78 2.64 -14.96
N MET A 395 -2.78 2.35 -14.12
CA MET A 395 -4.16 2.82 -14.34
C MET A 395 -4.24 4.34 -14.31
N GLU A 396 -3.52 5.03 -13.42
CA GLU A 396 -3.45 6.50 -13.43
C GLU A 396 -2.98 7.05 -14.78
N TYR A 397 -1.92 6.48 -15.36
CA TYR A 397 -1.42 6.90 -16.68
C TYR A 397 -2.37 6.56 -17.83
N ILE A 398 -3.02 5.40 -17.77
CA ILE A 398 -4.03 4.99 -18.75
C ILE A 398 -5.24 5.93 -18.70
N MET A 399 -5.66 6.35 -17.52
CA MET A 399 -6.79 7.23 -17.27
C MET A 399 -6.48 8.71 -17.63
N LEU A 400 -5.22 9.13 -17.55
CA LEU A 400 -4.79 10.52 -17.73
C LEU A 400 -5.30 11.17 -19.02
N ASP A 401 -5.31 10.44 -20.13
CA ASP A 401 -5.79 10.92 -21.43
C ASP A 401 -7.27 10.58 -21.70
N ARG A 402 -7.88 9.71 -20.87
CA ARG A 402 -9.28 9.26 -21.02
C ARG A 402 -10.23 10.00 -20.09
N CYS A 403 -9.76 10.49 -18.96
CA CYS A 403 -10.54 11.35 -18.07
C CYS A 403 -10.73 12.71 -18.74
N ALA A 404 -11.90 12.91 -19.34
CA ALA A 404 -12.21 14.15 -20.06
C ALA A 404 -12.56 15.28 -19.07
N MET A 405 -11.66 16.23 -18.91
CA MET A 405 -11.89 17.44 -18.13
C MET A 405 -12.80 18.43 -18.89
N GLN A 406 -13.31 19.48 -18.20
CA GLN A 406 -14.29 20.40 -18.79
C GLN A 406 -13.72 21.21 -19.95
N ASP A 407 -12.45 21.58 -19.86
CA ASP A 407 -11.74 22.33 -20.90
C ASP A 407 -10.25 21.95 -20.97
N ALA A 408 -9.55 22.60 -21.91
CA ALA A 408 -8.14 22.30 -22.16
C ALA A 408 -7.21 22.74 -21.01
N ASP A 409 -7.59 23.75 -20.24
CA ASP A 409 -6.77 24.27 -19.15
C ASP A 409 -6.84 23.28 -17.95
N GLU A 410 -8.03 22.77 -17.62
CA GLU A 410 -8.20 21.71 -16.63
C GLU A 410 -7.47 20.41 -17.06
N GLN A 411 -7.53 20.05 -18.35
CA GLN A 411 -6.82 18.87 -18.86
C GLN A 411 -5.30 19.02 -18.76
N ALA A 412 -4.78 20.23 -19.04
CA ALA A 412 -3.37 20.52 -18.87
C ALA A 412 -2.94 20.52 -17.41
N ALA A 413 -3.80 21.02 -16.51
CA ALA A 413 -3.58 20.98 -15.07
C ALA A 413 -3.50 19.54 -14.55
N LEU A 414 -4.47 18.67 -14.90
CA LEU A 414 -4.46 17.24 -14.51
C LEU A 414 -3.16 16.56 -14.95
N ARG A 415 -2.73 16.80 -16.19
CA ARG A 415 -1.46 16.23 -16.68
C ARG A 415 -0.25 16.75 -15.91
N LEU A 416 -0.19 18.05 -15.63
CA LEU A 416 0.90 18.64 -14.87
C LEU A 416 0.92 18.11 -13.42
N ILE A 417 -0.23 18.01 -12.77
CA ILE A 417 -0.37 17.41 -11.44
C ILE A 417 0.24 16.00 -11.45
N LYS A 418 -0.20 15.10 -12.34
CA LYS A 418 0.34 13.74 -12.41
C LYS A 418 1.85 13.69 -12.62
N LEU A 419 2.41 14.56 -13.47
CA LEU A 419 3.85 14.61 -13.70
C LEU A 419 4.63 15.11 -12.48
N LEU A 420 4.08 16.08 -11.74
CA LEU A 420 4.69 16.57 -10.51
C LEU A 420 4.62 15.52 -9.40
N ASP A 421 3.48 14.85 -9.24
CA ASP A 421 3.31 13.76 -8.28
C ASP A 421 4.27 12.60 -8.60
N THR A 422 4.46 12.28 -9.88
CA THR A 422 5.44 11.27 -10.30
C THR A 422 6.87 11.64 -9.91
N LEU A 423 7.28 12.92 -10.12
CA LEU A 423 8.60 13.39 -9.70
C LEU A 423 8.75 13.36 -8.18
N ASP A 424 7.73 13.82 -7.46
CA ASP A 424 7.73 13.85 -5.99
C ASP A 424 7.77 12.44 -5.42
N LEU A 425 7.00 11.49 -5.98
CA LEU A 425 7.01 10.08 -5.63
C LEU A 425 8.42 9.49 -5.75
N TYR A 426 9.11 9.71 -6.88
CA TYR A 426 10.46 9.19 -7.05
C TYR A 426 11.44 9.72 -5.99
N VAL A 427 11.41 11.02 -5.69
CA VAL A 427 12.40 11.60 -4.75
C VAL A 427 12.05 11.32 -3.30
N THR A 428 10.78 11.41 -2.91
CA THR A 428 10.37 11.24 -1.52
C THR A 428 10.37 9.77 -1.10
N GLN A 429 9.76 8.88 -1.90
CA GLN A 429 9.69 7.46 -1.56
C GLN A 429 11.06 6.77 -1.64
N ALA A 430 11.91 7.16 -2.61
CA ALA A 430 13.28 6.69 -2.64
C ALA A 430 14.10 7.18 -1.43
N SER A 431 13.89 8.42 -0.98
CA SER A 431 14.50 8.95 0.24
C SER A 431 14.07 8.16 1.48
N PHE A 432 12.79 7.82 1.58
CA PHE A 432 12.25 7.02 2.69
C PHE A 432 12.78 5.57 2.65
N ALA A 433 12.87 4.96 1.48
CA ALA A 433 13.45 3.63 1.32
C ALA A 433 14.94 3.60 1.75
N GLU A 434 15.73 4.61 1.35
CA GLU A 434 17.11 4.73 1.79
C GLU A 434 17.23 5.04 3.28
N PHE A 435 16.29 5.82 3.86
CA PHE A 435 16.24 6.04 5.30
C PHE A 435 16.11 4.72 6.05
N GLU A 436 15.17 3.87 5.68
CA GLU A 436 15.00 2.56 6.31
C GLU A 436 16.25 1.70 6.19
N SER A 437 16.77 1.49 4.98
CA SER A 437 17.98 0.69 4.77
C SER A 437 19.16 1.19 5.61
N ARG A 438 19.38 2.50 5.68
CA ARG A 438 20.45 3.10 6.49
C ARG A 438 20.20 2.94 7.98
N VAL A 439 18.97 3.13 8.47
CA VAL A 439 18.62 2.95 9.88
C VAL A 439 18.79 1.49 10.29
N TYR A 440 18.31 0.54 9.49
CA TYR A 440 18.46 -0.88 9.80
C TYR A 440 19.92 -1.39 9.64
N ALA A 441 20.82 -0.60 9.08
CA ALA A 441 22.25 -0.88 9.01
C ALA A 441 23.09 -0.19 10.12
N MET A 442 22.53 0.76 10.89
CA MET A 442 23.24 1.46 11.98
C MET A 442 23.61 0.51 13.12
N ASP A 443 24.75 0.76 13.78
CA ASP A 443 25.07 0.09 15.04
C ASP A 443 24.09 0.51 16.15
N GLU A 444 23.76 -0.39 17.09
CA GLU A 444 22.77 -0.10 18.15
C GLU A 444 23.13 1.10 19.05
N ASP A 445 24.41 1.34 19.26
CA ASP A 445 24.92 2.44 20.07
C ASP A 445 24.92 3.80 19.34
N GLU A 446 24.71 3.79 18.02
CA GLU A 446 24.52 4.99 17.20
C GLU A 446 23.04 5.32 16.98
N LEU A 447 22.14 4.40 17.30
CA LEU A 447 20.72 4.52 17.02
C LEU A 447 20.02 5.33 18.11
N ASP A 448 19.88 6.64 17.89
CA ASP A 448 19.16 7.57 18.76
C ASP A 448 18.33 8.59 17.95
N ALA A 449 17.48 9.36 18.63
CA ALA A 449 16.59 10.33 17.98
C ALA A 449 17.35 11.40 17.18
N ASP A 450 18.52 11.84 17.66
CA ASP A 450 19.31 12.86 16.98
C ASP A 450 19.93 12.31 15.68
N ALA A 451 20.36 11.04 15.67
CA ALA A 451 20.87 10.37 14.49
C ALA A 451 19.77 10.18 13.43
N LEU A 452 18.57 9.77 13.84
CA LEU A 452 17.41 9.63 12.93
C LEU A 452 17.02 10.99 12.32
N ASN A 453 16.96 12.04 13.14
CA ASN A 453 16.63 13.38 12.69
C ASN A 453 17.70 13.95 11.73
N LEU A 454 18.98 13.68 12.01
CA LEU A 454 20.08 14.09 11.13
C LEU A 454 20.02 13.36 9.79
N LEU A 455 19.75 12.05 9.81
CA LEU A 455 19.62 11.24 8.59
C LEU A 455 18.47 11.72 7.72
N SER A 456 17.30 12.00 8.32
CA SER A 456 16.15 12.54 7.58
C SER A 456 16.49 13.88 6.90
N LEU A 457 17.14 14.79 7.61
CA LEU A 457 17.59 16.06 7.04
C LEU A 457 18.61 15.89 5.91
N GLU A 458 19.60 14.99 6.08
CA GLU A 458 20.62 14.67 5.09
C GLU A 458 19.98 14.15 3.80
N LEU A 459 19.07 13.18 3.92
CA LEU A 459 18.39 12.59 2.77
C LEU A 459 17.47 13.59 2.07
N ALA A 460 16.75 14.46 2.79
CA ALA A 460 15.99 15.52 2.16
C ALA A 460 16.87 16.43 1.28
N GLY A 461 18.11 16.67 1.70
CA GLY A 461 19.12 17.38 0.89
C GLY A 461 19.62 16.56 -0.31
N GLU A 462 19.94 15.28 -0.10
CA GLU A 462 20.45 14.39 -1.16
C GLU A 462 19.41 14.13 -2.27
N TYR A 463 18.12 14.11 -1.91
CA TYR A 463 17.01 13.90 -2.84
C TYR A 463 16.38 15.22 -3.36
N GLY A 464 16.97 16.37 -3.02
CA GLY A 464 16.64 17.65 -3.66
C GLY A 464 15.33 18.32 -3.20
N TYR A 465 14.65 17.78 -2.17
CA TYR A 465 13.39 18.37 -1.67
C TYR A 465 13.55 19.18 -0.38
N LEU A 466 14.77 19.38 0.08
CA LEU A 466 15.06 20.20 1.27
C LEU A 466 14.65 21.66 1.06
N GLY A 467 13.66 22.12 1.83
CA GLY A 467 13.20 23.49 1.81
C GLY A 467 13.87 24.35 2.90
N ALA A 468 13.39 25.59 3.04
CA ALA A 468 13.96 26.58 3.94
C ALA A 468 13.81 26.25 5.45
N ASN A 469 12.88 25.39 5.83
CA ASN A 469 12.64 24.97 7.20
C ASN A 469 13.34 23.64 7.49
N GLU A 470 14.66 23.65 7.68
CA GLU A 470 15.46 22.43 7.95
C GLU A 470 14.94 21.64 9.16
N GLU A 471 14.42 22.32 10.19
CA GLU A 471 13.86 21.65 11.37
C GLU A 471 12.65 20.78 11.04
N TYR A 472 11.81 21.20 10.09
CA TYR A 472 10.69 20.41 9.59
C TYR A 472 11.19 19.09 8.99
N TYR A 473 12.14 19.15 8.05
CA TYR A 473 12.67 17.98 7.38
C TYR A 473 13.43 17.02 8.30
N ALA A 474 14.05 17.58 9.35
CA ALA A 474 14.69 16.77 10.38
C ALA A 474 13.68 15.98 11.24
N LEU A 475 12.50 16.54 11.52
CA LEU A 475 11.58 15.99 12.51
C LEU A 475 10.37 15.26 11.89
N SER A 476 10.00 15.55 10.64
CA SER A 476 8.75 15.08 10.03
C SER A 476 8.76 13.62 9.55
N TRP A 477 9.88 12.91 9.61
CA TRP A 477 9.94 11.48 9.28
C TRP A 477 8.99 10.63 10.13
N ILE A 478 8.59 11.12 11.31
CA ILE A 478 7.63 10.45 12.20
C ILE A 478 6.22 10.32 11.61
N ASP A 479 5.91 11.08 10.55
CA ASP A 479 4.63 11.00 9.84
C ASP A 479 4.62 9.88 8.78
N VAL A 480 5.76 9.26 8.51
CA VAL A 480 5.84 8.12 7.58
C VAL A 480 5.39 6.86 8.31
N THR A 481 4.09 6.56 8.22
CA THR A 481 3.45 5.45 8.93
C THR A 481 4.09 4.10 8.60
N HIS A 482 4.51 3.91 7.35
CA HIS A 482 5.18 2.70 6.87
C HIS A 482 6.41 2.30 7.70
N PHE A 483 7.19 3.27 8.19
CA PHE A 483 8.34 2.96 9.05
C PHE A 483 7.95 2.16 10.30
N PHE A 484 6.76 2.42 10.82
CA PHE A 484 6.25 1.80 12.04
C PHE A 484 5.49 0.51 11.76
N GLU A 485 4.64 0.48 10.73
CA GLU A 485 3.70 -0.61 10.48
C GLU A 485 4.08 -1.56 9.35
N ALA A 486 4.70 -1.05 8.27
CA ALA A 486 5.03 -1.80 7.06
C ALA A 486 6.45 -1.47 6.55
N PRO A 487 7.50 -1.79 7.33
CA PRO A 487 8.87 -1.41 7.00
C PRO A 487 9.31 -2.02 5.67
N PHE A 488 10.10 -1.25 4.92
CA PHE A 488 10.57 -1.57 3.57
C PHE A 488 9.46 -1.67 2.49
N TYR A 489 8.24 -1.20 2.80
CA TYR A 489 7.20 -1.13 1.78
C TYR A 489 7.47 -0.04 0.74
N VAL A 490 7.92 1.15 1.19
CA VAL A 490 7.96 2.37 0.37
C VAL A 490 8.78 2.28 -0.93
N ILE A 491 9.72 1.35 -1.01
CA ILE A 491 10.49 1.09 -2.25
C ILE A 491 9.58 0.55 -3.39
N SER A 492 8.44 -0.08 -3.06
CA SER A 492 7.49 -0.57 -4.04
C SER A 492 6.95 0.54 -4.94
N TYR A 493 6.75 1.74 -4.39
CA TYR A 493 6.19 2.87 -5.15
C TYR A 493 7.06 3.31 -6.34
N PRO A 494 8.36 3.67 -6.18
CA PRO A 494 9.18 4.05 -7.32
C PRO A 494 9.50 2.89 -8.26
N VAL A 495 9.62 1.66 -7.76
CA VAL A 495 9.84 0.46 -8.59
C VAL A 495 8.63 0.16 -9.46
N ALA A 496 7.44 0.16 -8.88
CA ALA A 496 6.18 -0.01 -9.60
C ALA A 496 5.93 1.15 -10.58
N ASN A 497 6.32 2.38 -10.21
CA ASN A 497 6.16 3.54 -11.11
C ASN A 497 7.02 3.41 -12.36
N ASP A 498 8.25 2.87 -12.29
CA ASP A 498 9.05 2.61 -13.49
C ASP A 498 8.32 1.65 -14.43
N ALA A 499 7.73 0.56 -13.91
CA ALA A 499 6.94 -0.37 -14.68
C ALA A 499 5.71 0.32 -15.32
N ALA A 500 4.97 1.11 -14.55
CA ALA A 500 3.83 1.88 -15.02
C ALA A 500 4.21 2.91 -16.10
N MET A 501 5.38 3.54 -15.99
CA MET A 501 5.90 4.46 -17.00
C MET A 501 6.28 3.78 -18.31
N GLN A 502 6.66 2.50 -18.31
CA GLN A 502 6.85 1.74 -19.56
C GLN A 502 5.52 1.56 -20.30
N ILE A 503 4.45 1.24 -19.56
CA ILE A 503 3.09 1.15 -20.09
C ILE A 503 2.65 2.51 -20.65
N TYR A 504 2.93 3.60 -19.91
CA TYR A 504 2.65 4.95 -20.37
C TYR A 504 3.44 5.32 -21.63
N ALA A 505 4.72 5.00 -21.72
CA ALA A 505 5.54 5.24 -22.91
C ALA A 505 4.94 4.57 -24.16
N LEU A 506 4.53 3.31 -24.03
CA LEU A 506 3.87 2.58 -25.13
C LEU A 506 2.55 3.26 -25.54
N GLU A 507 1.75 3.72 -24.60
CA GLU A 507 0.49 4.43 -24.85
C GLU A 507 0.73 5.76 -25.56
N ARG A 508 1.83 6.47 -25.24
CA ARG A 508 2.24 7.71 -25.90
C ARG A 508 2.76 7.50 -27.32
N GLU A 509 3.50 6.42 -27.56
CA GLU A 509 3.99 6.09 -28.90
C GLU A 509 2.87 5.63 -29.82
N ASN A 510 1.94 4.82 -29.31
CA ASN A 510 0.83 4.28 -30.08
C ASN A 510 -0.38 4.08 -29.16
N ALA A 511 -1.40 4.93 -29.35
CA ALA A 511 -2.61 4.90 -28.52
C ALA A 511 -3.23 3.50 -28.47
N GLY A 512 -3.45 2.99 -27.27
CA GLY A 512 -3.96 1.66 -26.97
C GLY A 512 -2.88 0.60 -26.75
N ALA A 513 -1.59 0.85 -27.08
CA ALA A 513 -0.55 -0.15 -26.90
C ALA A 513 -0.20 -0.37 -25.41
N GLY A 514 -0.21 0.69 -24.61
CA GLY A 514 -0.04 0.59 -23.15
C GLY A 514 -1.20 -0.14 -22.51
N LEU A 515 -2.44 0.19 -22.88
CA LEU A 515 -3.63 -0.51 -22.41
C LEU A 515 -3.62 -1.99 -22.79
N GLU A 516 -3.16 -2.34 -24.01
CA GLU A 516 -3.01 -3.75 -24.43
C GLU A 516 -2.06 -4.50 -23.48
N LYS A 517 -0.91 -3.88 -23.11
CA LYS A 517 0.04 -4.48 -22.17
C LYS A 517 -0.54 -4.62 -20.76
N TYR A 518 -1.19 -3.60 -20.25
CA TYR A 518 -1.88 -3.66 -18.97
C TYR A 518 -2.88 -4.82 -18.93
N THR A 519 -3.72 -4.94 -19.97
CA THR A 519 -4.73 -6.00 -20.07
C THR A 519 -4.10 -7.40 -20.24
N GLU A 520 -2.94 -7.50 -20.91
CA GLU A 520 -2.19 -8.75 -21.03
C GLU A 520 -1.64 -9.23 -19.67
N MET A 521 -1.19 -8.30 -18.83
CA MET A 521 -0.64 -8.59 -17.51
C MET A 521 -1.72 -8.86 -16.45
N LEU A 522 -2.93 -8.29 -16.61
CA LEU A 522 -3.97 -8.29 -15.58
C LEU A 522 -4.43 -9.70 -15.16
N PRO A 523 -4.64 -10.70 -16.06
CA PRO A 523 -4.85 -12.09 -15.66
C PRO A 523 -3.49 -12.71 -15.31
N ARG A 524 -3.08 -12.57 -14.05
CA ARG A 524 -1.73 -12.90 -13.58
C ARG A 524 -1.40 -14.39 -13.69
N ASP A 525 -0.33 -14.71 -14.43
CA ASP A 525 0.28 -16.05 -14.44
C ASP A 525 1.48 -16.14 -13.45
N HIS A 526 1.95 -14.97 -12.91
CA HIS A 526 3.08 -14.84 -11.99
C HIS A 526 2.73 -13.91 -10.83
N SER A 527 3.29 -14.15 -9.65
CA SER A 527 3.10 -13.32 -8.46
C SER A 527 4.13 -12.18 -8.36
N GLY A 528 5.31 -12.33 -8.97
CA GLY A 528 6.39 -11.34 -8.94
C GLY A 528 6.26 -10.26 -10.02
N LEU A 529 6.74 -9.06 -9.72
CA LEU A 529 6.72 -7.92 -10.66
C LEU A 529 7.60 -8.18 -11.88
N ILE A 530 8.87 -8.54 -11.69
CA ILE A 530 9.84 -8.69 -12.80
C ILE A 530 9.42 -9.83 -13.72
N GLU A 531 9.01 -10.97 -13.16
CA GLU A 531 8.54 -12.11 -13.96
C GLU A 531 7.32 -11.74 -14.81
N THR A 532 6.38 -10.97 -14.25
CA THR A 532 5.18 -10.50 -14.97
C THR A 532 5.55 -9.53 -16.10
N LEU A 533 6.46 -8.57 -15.84
CA LEU A 533 6.95 -7.62 -16.84
C LEU A 533 7.67 -8.33 -17.99
N GLU A 534 8.59 -9.26 -17.69
CA GLU A 534 9.33 -10.01 -18.69
C GLU A 534 8.40 -10.89 -19.56
N ALA A 535 7.39 -11.53 -18.95
CA ALA A 535 6.37 -12.31 -19.68
C ALA A 535 5.58 -11.42 -20.65
N ALA A 536 5.30 -10.18 -20.28
CA ALA A 536 4.64 -9.18 -21.13
C ALA A 536 5.60 -8.51 -22.15
N GLY A 537 6.90 -8.82 -22.10
CA GLY A 537 7.93 -8.24 -22.96
C GLY A 537 8.32 -6.81 -22.58
N LEU A 538 8.12 -6.44 -21.32
CA LEU A 538 8.61 -5.22 -20.69
C LEU A 538 9.95 -5.49 -20.00
N GLU A 539 10.67 -4.42 -19.64
CA GLU A 539 11.97 -4.53 -18.99
C GLU A 539 11.83 -4.50 -17.46
N SER A 540 12.71 -5.20 -16.74
CA SER A 540 12.83 -5.05 -15.29
C SER A 540 13.18 -3.58 -14.94
N PRO A 541 12.59 -2.97 -13.89
CA PRO A 541 12.96 -1.64 -13.40
C PRO A 541 14.45 -1.50 -13.07
N PHE A 542 15.09 -2.61 -12.76
CA PHE A 542 16.53 -2.69 -12.44
C PHE A 542 17.44 -2.89 -13.67
N ALA A 543 16.86 -2.96 -14.87
CA ALA A 543 17.64 -3.09 -16.09
C ALA A 543 18.47 -1.82 -16.36
N PRO A 544 19.72 -1.94 -16.86
CA PRO A 544 20.55 -0.78 -17.16
C PRO A 544 19.86 0.20 -18.13
N GLY A 545 19.83 1.48 -17.79
CA GLY A 545 19.25 2.53 -18.63
C GLY A 545 17.74 2.79 -18.38
N ARG A 546 17.11 2.07 -17.44
CA ARG A 546 15.68 2.26 -17.15
C ARG A 546 15.38 3.61 -16.50
N ILE A 547 16.12 4.00 -15.48
CA ILE A 547 15.95 5.29 -14.82
C ILE A 547 16.24 6.45 -15.78
N GLU A 548 17.27 6.33 -16.63
CA GLU A 548 17.55 7.32 -17.68
C GLU A 548 16.39 7.42 -18.67
N ALA A 549 15.75 6.32 -19.04
CA ALA A 549 14.59 6.32 -19.94
C ALA A 549 13.36 6.95 -19.25
N ALA A 550 13.11 6.66 -17.97
CA ALA A 550 12.07 7.29 -17.18
C ALA A 550 12.28 8.80 -17.08
N ALA A 551 13.48 9.25 -16.73
CA ALA A 551 13.83 10.67 -16.68
C ALA A 551 13.68 11.37 -18.05
N ALA A 552 14.03 10.70 -19.14
CA ALA A 552 13.88 11.23 -20.49
C ALA A 552 12.40 11.41 -20.87
N LEU A 553 11.56 10.42 -20.59
CA LEU A 553 10.10 10.50 -20.80
C LEU A 553 9.48 11.64 -20.00
N MET A 554 9.79 11.75 -18.71
CA MET A 554 9.27 12.81 -17.85
C MET A 554 9.70 14.19 -18.37
N ARG A 555 10.95 14.35 -18.81
CA ARG A 555 11.46 15.60 -19.38
C ARG A 555 10.68 15.98 -20.67
N GLU A 556 10.36 14.99 -21.51
CA GLU A 556 9.57 15.22 -22.72
C GLU A 556 8.15 15.64 -22.39
N GLU A 557 7.48 14.95 -21.48
CA GLU A 557 6.10 15.24 -21.09
C GLU A 557 5.98 16.60 -20.36
N LEU A 558 6.93 16.94 -19.47
CA LEU A 558 6.99 18.24 -18.82
C LEU A 558 7.18 19.38 -19.82
N ALA A 559 7.99 19.17 -20.88
CA ALA A 559 8.16 20.18 -21.93
C ALA A 559 6.85 20.44 -22.70
N GLN A 560 5.98 19.43 -22.86
CA GLN A 560 4.68 19.61 -23.51
C GLN A 560 3.71 20.48 -22.68
N VAL A 561 3.85 20.48 -21.35
CA VAL A 561 3.06 21.32 -20.42
C VAL A 561 3.78 22.61 -20.03
N GLY A 562 4.90 22.96 -20.70
CA GLY A 562 5.57 24.24 -20.58
C GLY A 562 6.79 24.30 -19.69
N PHE A 563 7.23 23.18 -19.08
CA PHE A 563 8.41 23.11 -18.24
C PHE A 563 9.59 22.53 -19.01
N THR A 564 10.54 23.38 -19.40
CA THR A 564 11.72 22.96 -20.15
C THR A 564 12.94 22.90 -19.22
N VAL A 565 13.60 21.76 -19.17
CA VAL A 565 14.86 21.55 -18.45
C VAL A 565 15.98 21.41 -19.47
N SER A 566 16.98 22.30 -19.39
CA SER A 566 18.12 22.28 -20.31
C SER A 566 19.15 21.21 -19.88
N ASP A 567 19.81 20.58 -20.86
CA ASP A 567 20.85 19.57 -20.62
C ASP A 567 22.06 20.09 -19.79
N GLU A 568 22.23 21.43 -19.66
CA GLU A 568 23.29 22.04 -18.84
C GLU A 568 23.10 21.79 -17.33
N TYR A 569 21.87 21.50 -16.86
CA TYR A 569 21.61 21.17 -15.45
C TYR A 569 22.13 19.78 -15.05
N THR A 570 22.22 18.85 -15.98
CA THR A 570 22.71 17.50 -15.74
C THR A 570 24.24 17.40 -15.69
N GLU A 571 24.99 18.38 -16.25
CA GLU A 571 26.47 18.38 -16.22
C GLU A 571 27.07 18.93 -14.90
N HIS A 572 26.29 19.55 -14.01
CA HIS A 572 26.78 20.12 -12.74
C HIS A 572 26.57 19.22 -11.52
N ALA A 573 25.86 18.10 -11.66
CA ALA A 573 25.59 17.14 -10.60
C ALA A 573 26.53 15.90 -10.63
N ALA A 574 27.49 15.83 -11.54
CA ALA A 574 28.44 14.73 -11.70
C ALA A 574 29.78 14.98 -11.01
#